data_324887ecf263ed6a22f781090de5ab8b
#
_entry.id   324887ecf263ed6a22f781090de5ab8b
#
_cell.length_a   1.000
_cell.length_b   1.000
_cell.length_c   1.000
_cell.angle_alpha   90.00
_cell.angle_beta   90.00
_cell.angle_gamma   90.00
#
_symmetry.space_group_name_H-M   'P 1'
#
loop_
_entity.id
_entity.type
_entity.pdbx_description
1 polymer ?
#
loop_
_entity_poly.entity_id
_entity_poly.type
_entity_poly.pdbx_seq_one_letter_code
_entity_poly.pdbx_strand_id
1 'polypeptide(L)'
;MASFIVLAHFSCEWAIKVVLLHHYLSYKNMAYNLLKGKRGIIFGALNDMSIAWKVAERCVEEGATIALSNTEMALRMGEVDELAKKLNAPVIAADATNFEDLENVFTKAQELLGGKIDFVLHSIGMSPNVRKRRTYDDLDYNWLNKTLDISAISF
;
A
#
# COMPACT_ATOMS: atom_id res chain seq x y z
N MET A 1 -48.56 -35.91 1.33
CA MET A 1 -47.20 -35.52 1.71
C MET A 1 -46.25 -36.09 0.66
N ALA A 2 -45.82 -35.30 -0.27
CA ALA A 2 -44.87 -35.72 -1.29
C ALA A 2 -43.63 -34.86 -1.11
N SER A 3 -42.56 -35.48 -0.54
CA SER A 3 -41.25 -34.85 -0.42
C SER A 3 -40.57 -34.79 -1.78
N PHE A 4 -40.46 -33.60 -2.35
CA PHE A 4 -39.62 -33.37 -3.51
C PHE A 4 -38.15 -33.38 -3.09
N ILE A 5 -37.45 -34.47 -3.38
CA ILE A 5 -35.99 -34.52 -3.34
C ILE A 5 -35.49 -33.94 -4.67
N VAL A 6 -35.04 -32.68 -4.69
CA VAL A 6 -34.33 -32.11 -5.81
C VAL A 6 -32.88 -32.67 -5.72
N LEU A 7 -32.62 -33.76 -6.44
CA LEU A 7 -31.27 -34.23 -6.72
C LEU A 7 -30.62 -33.25 -7.73
N ALA A 8 -29.96 -32.22 -7.23
CA ALA A 8 -29.12 -31.43 -8.09
C ALA A 8 -27.93 -32.28 -8.56
N HIS A 9 -27.95 -32.68 -9.81
CA HIS A 9 -26.81 -33.27 -10.52
C HIS A 9 -25.78 -32.15 -10.72
N PHE A 10 -25.04 -31.82 -9.66
CA PHE A 10 -23.81 -31.03 -9.79
C PHE A 10 -22.75 -31.95 -10.39
N SER A 11 -22.30 -31.65 -11.60
CA SER A 11 -21.20 -32.40 -12.21
C SER A 11 -20.01 -32.31 -11.26
N CYS A 12 -19.30 -33.42 -11.10
CA CYS A 12 -18.09 -33.55 -10.26
C CYS A 12 -17.07 -32.44 -10.56
N GLU A 13 -17.04 -31.98 -11.78
CA GLU A 13 -16.20 -30.89 -12.27
C GLU A 13 -16.52 -29.53 -11.63
N TRP A 14 -17.79 -29.25 -11.38
CA TRP A 14 -18.22 -28.02 -10.72
C TRP A 14 -17.89 -28.04 -9.22
N ALA A 15 -18.08 -29.17 -8.56
CA ALA A 15 -17.72 -29.35 -7.18
C ALA A 15 -16.19 -29.19 -6.97
N ILE A 16 -15.39 -29.76 -7.86
CA ILE A 16 -13.93 -29.60 -7.84
C ILE A 16 -13.54 -28.12 -8.03
N LYS A 17 -14.14 -27.42 -9.00
CA LYS A 17 -13.87 -25.98 -9.22
C LYS A 17 -14.24 -25.13 -8.01
N VAL A 18 -15.37 -25.40 -7.35
CA VAL A 18 -15.77 -24.68 -6.13
C VAL A 18 -14.82 -24.96 -4.98
N VAL A 19 -14.42 -26.22 -4.78
CA VAL A 19 -13.45 -26.60 -3.73
C VAL A 19 -12.08 -25.98 -4.00
N LEU A 20 -11.59 -26.01 -5.24
CA LEU A 20 -10.33 -25.37 -5.62
C LEU A 20 -10.39 -23.85 -5.47
N LEU A 21 -11.50 -23.22 -5.85
CA LEU A 21 -11.71 -21.79 -5.66
C LEU A 21 -11.77 -21.42 -4.19
N HIS A 22 -12.48 -22.20 -3.38
CA HIS A 22 -12.54 -22.01 -1.93
C HIS A 22 -11.16 -22.17 -1.28
N HIS A 23 -10.42 -23.20 -1.70
CA HIS A 23 -9.05 -23.45 -1.22
C HIS A 23 -8.11 -22.32 -1.64
N TYR A 24 -8.20 -21.85 -2.90
CA TYR A 24 -7.43 -20.72 -3.40
C TYR A 24 -7.75 -19.41 -2.65
N LEU A 25 -9.04 -19.12 -2.40
CA LEU A 25 -9.47 -17.94 -1.65
C LEU A 25 -9.07 -18.03 -0.17
N SER A 26 -9.17 -19.20 0.43
CA SER A 26 -8.70 -19.46 1.79
C SER A 26 -7.17 -19.28 1.90
N TYR A 27 -6.42 -19.80 0.94
CA TYR A 27 -4.97 -19.66 0.88
C TYR A 27 -4.54 -18.19 0.68
N LYS A 28 -5.27 -17.44 -0.14
CA LYS A 28 -5.01 -16.02 -0.39
C LYS A 28 -5.23 -15.14 0.85
N ASN A 29 -6.08 -15.56 1.76
CA ASN A 29 -6.42 -14.82 2.99
C ASN A 29 -5.70 -15.36 4.24
N MET A 30 -4.78 -16.33 4.11
CA MET A 30 -4.00 -16.80 5.24
C MET A 30 -2.88 -15.81 5.57
N ALA A 31 -2.95 -15.22 6.75
CA ALA A 31 -1.85 -14.48 7.34
C ALA A 31 -0.83 -15.48 7.92
N TYR A 32 0.43 -15.35 7.49
CA TYR A 32 1.53 -16.20 7.98
C TYR A 32 2.24 -15.59 9.19
N ASN A 33 1.84 -14.38 9.61
CA ASN A 33 2.47 -13.60 10.66
C ASN A 33 3.96 -13.29 10.41
N LEU A 34 4.35 -13.15 9.14
CA LEU A 34 5.74 -12.89 8.74
C LEU A 34 6.30 -11.59 9.30
N LEU A 35 5.43 -10.62 9.55
CA LEU A 35 5.79 -9.30 10.06
C LEU A 35 5.33 -9.06 11.49
N LYS A 36 5.00 -10.14 12.24
CA LYS A 36 4.52 -10.04 13.61
C LYS A 36 5.47 -9.25 14.49
N GLY A 37 4.96 -8.17 15.07
CA GLY A 37 5.73 -7.28 15.95
C GLY A 37 6.72 -6.36 15.23
N LYS A 38 6.75 -6.38 13.89
CA LYS A 38 7.55 -5.45 13.07
C LYS A 38 6.87 -4.10 12.93
N ARG A 39 7.68 -3.05 12.82
CA ARG A 39 7.22 -1.66 12.65
C ARG A 39 7.72 -1.12 11.34
N GLY A 40 6.83 -0.51 10.56
CA GLY A 40 7.20 0.01 9.25
C GLY A 40 6.66 1.40 8.95
N ILE A 41 7.28 2.07 7.98
CA ILE A 41 6.79 3.29 7.37
C ILE A 41 6.46 3.00 5.91
N ILE A 42 5.27 3.39 5.47
CA ILE A 42 4.81 3.21 4.10
C ILE A 42 4.64 4.58 3.44
N PHE A 43 5.51 4.90 2.50
CA PHE A 43 5.41 6.12 1.70
C PHE A 43 4.64 5.88 0.40
N GLY A 44 3.80 6.84 0.02
CA GLY A 44 3.19 6.90 -1.30
C GLY A 44 1.81 6.24 -1.44
N ALA A 45 1.18 5.82 -0.35
CA ALA A 45 -0.22 5.42 -0.40
C ALA A 45 -1.10 6.65 -0.73
N LEU A 46 -1.98 6.53 -1.72
CA LEU A 46 -2.86 7.61 -2.17
C LEU A 46 -4.34 7.18 -2.18
N ASN A 47 -4.62 6.08 -2.84
CA ASN A 47 -5.95 5.47 -2.97
C ASN A 47 -5.82 3.96 -3.10
N ASP A 48 -6.94 3.26 -3.22
CA ASP A 48 -7.02 1.80 -3.30
C ASP A 48 -6.34 1.17 -4.53
N MET A 49 -6.04 1.99 -5.55
CA MET A 49 -5.30 1.58 -6.76
C MET A 49 -3.79 1.67 -6.59
N SER A 50 -3.29 2.34 -5.55
CA SER A 50 -1.85 2.48 -5.34
C SER A 50 -1.21 1.20 -4.79
N ILE A 51 -0.01 0.89 -5.27
CA ILE A 51 0.77 -0.27 -4.79
C ILE A 51 1.00 -0.18 -3.28
N ALA A 52 1.38 1.01 -2.78
CA ALA A 52 1.62 1.24 -1.36
C ALA A 52 0.40 0.92 -0.49
N TRP A 53 -0.82 1.19 -0.98
CA TRP A 53 -2.06 0.85 -0.29
C TRP A 53 -2.18 -0.67 -0.06
N LYS A 54 -1.99 -1.45 -1.13
CA LYS A 54 -2.07 -2.92 -1.05
C LYS A 54 -0.97 -3.53 -0.21
N VAL A 55 0.23 -2.95 -0.26
CA VAL A 55 1.33 -3.37 0.62
C VAL A 55 1.04 -3.04 2.07
N ALA A 56 0.49 -1.86 2.37
CA ALA A 56 0.10 -1.47 3.73
C ALA A 56 -0.94 -2.45 4.32
N GLU A 57 -1.99 -2.75 3.56
CA GLU A 57 -3.00 -3.75 3.95
C GLU A 57 -2.34 -5.10 4.27
N ARG A 58 -1.46 -5.58 3.38
CA ARG A 58 -0.80 -6.87 3.56
C ARG A 58 0.18 -6.89 4.73
N CYS A 59 0.92 -5.80 4.96
CA CYS A 59 1.81 -5.70 6.12
C CYS A 59 1.05 -5.85 7.45
N VAL A 60 -0.10 -5.18 7.58
CA VAL A 60 -0.93 -5.27 8.79
C VAL A 60 -1.55 -6.66 8.93
N GLU A 61 -2.03 -7.27 7.84
CA GLU A 61 -2.51 -8.66 7.83
C GLU A 61 -1.42 -9.63 8.32
N GLU A 62 -0.15 -9.38 7.98
CA GLU A 62 1.00 -10.18 8.42
C GLU A 62 1.52 -9.81 9.82
N GLY A 63 0.80 -8.95 10.55
CA GLY A 63 1.05 -8.65 11.95
C GLY A 63 1.99 -7.49 12.22
N ALA A 64 2.29 -6.65 11.20
CA ALA A 64 3.04 -5.41 11.40
C ALA A 64 2.17 -4.29 11.98
N THR A 65 2.80 -3.35 12.67
CA THR A 65 2.27 -2.01 12.92
C THR A 65 2.95 -1.03 11.97
N ILE A 66 2.20 -0.13 11.35
CA ILE A 66 2.74 0.77 10.33
C ILE A 66 2.31 2.21 10.55
N ALA A 67 3.13 3.15 10.06
CA ALA A 67 2.76 4.53 9.83
C ALA A 67 2.66 4.78 8.32
N LEU A 68 1.71 5.61 7.90
CA LEU A 68 1.54 6.03 6.51
C LEU A 68 2.13 7.43 6.33
N SER A 69 2.80 7.66 5.21
CA SER A 69 3.35 8.98 4.89
C SER A 69 3.13 9.33 3.42
N ASN A 70 2.81 10.59 3.19
CA ASN A 70 2.76 11.20 1.87
C ASN A 70 2.87 12.73 2.02
N THR A 71 3.02 13.47 0.91
CA THR A 71 3.01 14.92 0.94
C THR A 71 1.66 15.45 1.41
N GLU A 72 1.63 16.62 2.05
CA GLU A 72 0.38 17.26 2.49
C GLU A 72 -0.65 17.40 1.36
N MET A 73 -0.19 17.71 0.14
CA MET A 73 -1.06 17.81 -1.02
C MET A 73 -1.71 16.46 -1.35
N ALA A 74 -0.93 15.39 -1.34
CA ALA A 74 -1.44 14.05 -1.61
C ALA A 74 -2.41 13.57 -0.53
N LEU A 75 -2.15 13.89 0.74
CA LEU A 75 -3.05 13.59 1.85
C LEU A 75 -4.41 14.29 1.74
N ARG A 76 -4.41 15.57 1.29
CA ARG A 76 -5.67 16.31 1.07
C ARG A 76 -6.48 15.84 -0.13
N MET A 77 -5.83 15.27 -1.14
CA MET A 77 -6.45 14.85 -2.40
C MET A 77 -6.76 13.35 -2.47
N GLY A 78 -6.17 12.58 -1.59
CA GLY A 78 -6.27 11.12 -1.59
C GLY A 78 -7.24 10.61 -0.51
N GLU A 79 -7.34 9.30 -0.47
CA GLU A 79 -8.20 8.55 0.47
C GLU A 79 -7.38 7.93 1.61
N VAL A 80 -6.20 8.50 1.90
CA VAL A 80 -5.25 7.92 2.88
C VAL A 80 -5.85 7.84 4.28
N ASP A 81 -6.72 8.77 4.64
CA ASP A 81 -7.42 8.76 5.93
C ASP A 81 -8.34 7.54 6.09
N GLU A 82 -8.93 7.05 5.00
CA GLU A 82 -9.74 5.83 5.01
C GLU A 82 -8.87 4.60 5.28
N LEU A 83 -7.72 4.52 4.60
CA LEU A 83 -6.75 3.47 4.85
C LEU A 83 -6.23 3.51 6.28
N ALA A 84 -5.88 4.70 6.76
CA ALA A 84 -5.40 4.91 8.11
C ALA A 84 -6.39 4.41 9.17
N LYS A 85 -7.66 4.74 9.01
CA LYS A 85 -8.74 4.26 9.89
C LYS A 85 -8.90 2.74 9.81
N LYS A 86 -8.91 2.19 8.58
CA LYS A 86 -9.03 0.75 8.35
C LYS A 86 -7.91 -0.04 9.01
N LEU A 87 -6.68 0.46 8.96
CA LEU A 87 -5.49 -0.22 9.46
C LEU A 87 -5.08 0.20 10.87
N ASN A 88 -5.80 1.13 11.48
CA ASN A 88 -5.43 1.77 12.75
C ASN A 88 -3.99 2.31 12.72
N ALA A 89 -3.61 2.95 11.62
CA ALA A 89 -2.27 3.44 11.35
C ALA A 89 -2.21 4.97 11.45
N PRO A 90 -1.21 5.56 12.11
CA PRO A 90 -1.00 7.00 12.11
C PRO A 90 -0.58 7.49 10.72
N VAL A 91 -0.97 8.72 10.39
CA VAL A 91 -0.58 9.42 9.16
C VAL A 91 0.35 10.56 9.52
N ILE A 92 1.49 10.63 8.84
CA ILE A 92 2.51 11.67 9.04
C ILE A 92 2.79 12.32 7.68
N ALA A 93 2.50 13.61 7.55
CA ALA A 93 2.81 14.35 6.34
C ALA A 93 4.31 14.57 6.19
N ALA A 94 4.86 14.30 5.00
CA ALA A 94 6.25 14.57 4.66
C ALA A 94 6.48 14.64 3.16
N ASP A 95 7.40 15.50 2.75
CA ASP A 95 8.02 15.47 1.43
C ASP A 95 9.32 14.66 1.52
N ALA A 96 9.39 13.53 0.83
CA ALA A 96 10.55 12.65 0.85
C ALA A 96 11.82 13.27 0.21
N THR A 97 11.69 14.39 -0.48
CA THR A 97 12.82 15.18 -0.99
C THR A 97 13.35 16.20 0.03
N ASN A 98 12.69 16.33 1.19
CA ASN A 98 13.08 17.21 2.26
C ASN A 98 13.65 16.42 3.44
N PHE A 99 14.92 16.65 3.76
CA PHE A 99 15.61 15.91 4.82
C PHE A 99 15.02 16.15 6.21
N GLU A 100 14.60 17.37 6.53
CA GLU A 100 13.96 17.69 7.82
C GLU A 100 12.62 16.97 7.97
N ASP A 101 11.84 16.89 6.90
CA ASP A 101 10.58 16.14 6.88
C ASP A 101 10.83 14.64 7.13
N LEU A 102 11.89 14.07 6.50
CA LEU A 102 12.26 12.68 6.72
C LEU A 102 12.68 12.42 8.17
N GLU A 103 13.54 13.24 8.77
CA GLU A 103 13.91 13.12 10.19
C GLU A 103 12.66 13.16 11.10
N ASN A 104 11.76 14.10 10.83
CA ASN A 104 10.50 14.24 11.57
C ASN A 104 9.60 13.00 11.42
N VAL A 105 9.47 12.45 10.20
CA VAL A 105 8.68 11.22 9.97
C VAL A 105 9.23 10.05 10.77
N PHE A 106 10.56 9.83 10.73
CA PHE A 106 11.16 8.72 11.46
C PHE A 106 11.01 8.90 12.98
N THR A 107 11.24 10.09 13.49
CA THR A 107 11.09 10.39 14.92
C THR A 107 9.65 10.16 15.38
N LYS A 108 8.68 10.76 14.71
CA LYS A 108 7.26 10.60 15.04
C LYS A 108 6.77 9.16 14.88
N ALA A 109 7.21 8.46 13.82
CA ALA A 109 6.83 7.07 13.62
C ALA A 109 7.36 6.18 14.75
N GLN A 110 8.60 6.37 15.20
CA GLN A 110 9.16 5.63 16.35
C GLN A 110 8.37 5.89 17.64
N GLU A 111 7.98 7.12 17.89
CA GLU A 111 7.15 7.49 19.05
C GLU A 111 5.77 6.85 18.99
N LEU A 112 5.07 7.01 17.85
CA LEU A 112 3.70 6.53 17.68
C LEU A 112 3.59 5.01 17.62
N LEU A 113 4.58 4.34 17.02
CA LEU A 113 4.63 2.88 16.93
C LEU A 113 5.33 2.21 18.13
N GLY A 114 5.89 3.01 19.05
CA GLY A 114 6.48 2.53 20.30
C GLY A 114 7.79 1.78 20.14
N GLY A 115 8.65 2.19 19.18
CA GLY A 115 10.00 1.62 19.03
C GLY A 115 10.62 1.81 17.65
N LYS A 116 11.75 1.13 17.45
CA LYS A 116 12.52 1.26 16.21
C LYS A 116 11.74 0.80 14.98
N ILE A 117 11.98 1.45 13.86
CA ILE A 117 11.44 1.07 12.56
C ILE A 117 12.25 -0.10 12.00
N ASP A 118 11.57 -1.18 11.63
CA ASP A 118 12.18 -2.39 11.07
C ASP A 118 12.26 -2.35 9.54
N PHE A 119 11.30 -1.67 8.89
CA PHE A 119 11.26 -1.59 7.43
C PHE A 119 10.63 -0.29 6.93
N VAL A 120 10.97 0.08 5.72
CA VAL A 120 10.39 1.23 4.99
C VAL A 120 9.99 0.76 3.60
N LEU A 121 8.79 1.13 3.17
CA LEU A 121 8.40 1.06 1.77
C LEU A 121 8.46 2.45 1.16
N HIS A 122 9.33 2.62 0.17
CA HIS A 122 9.32 3.78 -0.70
C HIS A 122 8.57 3.44 -1.99
N SER A 123 7.36 3.97 -2.13
CA SER A 123 6.50 3.78 -3.32
C SER A 123 6.06 5.13 -3.87
N ILE A 124 7.04 6.00 -4.07
CA ILE A 124 6.84 7.35 -4.58
C ILE A 124 7.30 7.39 -6.04
N GLY A 125 6.47 7.98 -6.88
CA GLY A 125 6.83 8.21 -8.27
C GLY A 125 6.09 9.43 -8.81
N MET A 126 6.85 10.35 -9.42
CA MET A 126 6.26 11.53 -10.06
C MET A 126 7.12 11.98 -11.22
N SER A 127 6.49 12.21 -12.37
CA SER A 127 7.15 12.78 -13.54
C SER A 127 6.40 14.01 -14.05
N PRO A 128 6.97 15.20 -13.96
CA PRO A 128 6.38 16.40 -14.57
C PRO A 128 6.22 16.27 -16.08
N ASN A 129 7.16 15.64 -16.78
CA ASN A 129 7.06 15.40 -18.22
C ASN A 129 5.80 14.59 -18.56
N VAL A 130 5.54 13.49 -17.85
CA VAL A 130 4.35 12.66 -18.04
C VAL A 130 3.07 13.45 -17.71
N ARG A 131 3.06 14.16 -16.58
CA ARG A 131 1.90 14.99 -16.18
C ARG A 131 1.57 16.09 -17.18
N LYS A 132 2.57 16.66 -17.85
CA LYS A 132 2.43 17.68 -18.89
C LYS A 132 2.28 17.08 -20.30
N ARG A 133 2.17 15.74 -20.40
CA ARG A 133 1.97 15.01 -21.66
C ARG A 133 3.03 15.32 -22.71
N ARG A 134 4.29 15.51 -22.28
CA ARG A 134 5.42 15.67 -23.19
C ARG A 134 5.68 14.38 -23.96
N THR A 135 6.05 14.50 -25.22
CA THR A 135 6.51 13.37 -26.05
C THR A 135 7.96 13.03 -25.71
N TYR A 136 8.41 11.85 -26.13
CA TYR A 136 9.77 11.38 -25.84
C TYR A 136 10.86 12.27 -26.44
N ASP A 137 10.58 12.89 -27.57
CA ASP A 137 11.47 13.79 -28.33
C ASP A 137 11.43 15.26 -27.84
N ASP A 138 10.50 15.59 -26.92
CA ASP A 138 10.30 16.93 -26.35
C ASP A 138 10.33 16.91 -24.81
N LEU A 139 11.23 16.14 -24.24
CA LEU A 139 11.37 16.07 -22.79
C LEU A 139 12.09 17.31 -22.24
N ASP A 140 11.53 17.88 -21.18
CA ASP A 140 12.23 18.89 -20.39
C ASP A 140 13.25 18.20 -19.48
N TYR A 141 14.52 18.57 -19.62
CA TYR A 141 15.62 17.94 -18.90
C TYR A 141 15.60 18.26 -17.40
N ASN A 142 15.18 19.47 -17.02
CA ASN A 142 15.04 19.82 -15.59
C ASN A 142 13.92 19.01 -14.94
N TRP A 143 12.87 18.74 -15.69
CA TRP A 143 11.79 17.87 -15.19
C TRP A 143 12.19 16.40 -15.12
N LEU A 144 13.12 15.95 -15.97
CA LEU A 144 13.72 14.63 -15.84
C LEU A 144 14.54 14.52 -14.55
N ASN A 145 15.39 15.50 -14.26
CA ASN A 145 16.15 15.56 -13.01
C ASN A 145 15.21 15.55 -11.79
N LYS A 146 14.16 16.36 -11.83
CA LYS A 146 13.15 16.36 -10.76
C LYS A 146 12.42 15.01 -10.62
N THR A 147 12.19 14.31 -11.72
CA THR A 147 11.63 12.95 -11.70
C THR A 147 12.55 11.98 -10.96
N LEU A 148 13.85 12.03 -11.26
CA LEU A 148 14.86 11.20 -10.60
C LEU A 148 14.98 11.54 -9.11
N ASP A 149 15.00 12.81 -8.77
CA ASP A 149 15.07 13.28 -7.39
C ASP A 149 13.91 12.71 -6.56
N ILE A 150 12.67 12.91 -7.02
CA ILE A 150 11.47 12.46 -6.30
C ILE A 150 11.30 10.94 -6.30
N SER A 151 11.65 10.25 -7.40
CA SER A 151 11.26 8.85 -7.59
C SER A 151 12.37 7.85 -7.26
N ALA A 152 13.62 8.31 -7.14
CA ALA A 152 14.78 7.45 -6.94
C ALA A 152 15.75 7.97 -5.87
N ILE A 153 16.12 9.25 -5.91
CA ILE A 153 17.14 9.80 -5.01
C ILE A 153 16.57 10.01 -3.60
N SER A 154 15.27 10.30 -3.49
CA SER A 154 14.56 10.47 -2.22
C SER A 154 14.48 9.19 -1.38
N PHE A 155 14.90 8.07 -1.93
CA PHE A 155 15.05 6.81 -1.19
C PHE A 155 16.36 6.81 -0.39
#